data_4d90dc22048b262c5ff80f6515a39a13
#
_entry.id   4d90dc22048b262c5ff80f6515a39a13
#
_cell.length_a   1.000
_cell.length_b   1.000
_cell.length_c   1.000
_cell.angle_alpha   90.00
_cell.angle_beta   90.00
_cell.angle_gamma   90.00
#
_symmetry.space_group_name_H-M   'P 1'
#
loop_
_entity.id
_entity.type
_entity.pdbx_description
1 polymer ?
#
loop_
_entity_poly.entity_id
_entity_poly.type
_entity_poly.pdbx_seq_one_letter_code
_entity_poly.pdbx_strand_id
1 'polypeptide(L)'
;MGNNYSTKKKKIKDLKKQKQRNDKIDKELTPKNIEKKGLTILLLGTGESGKSTVIKQMMILHKGGFKNSDFVTYQKTIRANLILHMKTLLEASSKLDYQLESNNKEIAKEFLSMASISLAYNEEKAELVKQLWQDKSLQLTFESRSKYQIPDTAKFFLNKIEEIMKTDYRPTDQDILFCRIPTTGVNQLTFEQGNTIWKIIDVGGQRSERRKWIHQFENVDLLIYIVALNEYDQKLFENLNVNRLSESLELFTRISNNAYFENKNCIIFFNKIDLFEEKIKKSDVKQCFPDYSGGLDFENGKEFIKQKFIDKAENMKRNIFTHFTCATNTKNIERVIDAVNITAMEYILKEDGFL
;
A
#
# COMPACT_ATOMS: atom_id res chain seq x y z
N MET A 1 69.76 2.11 47.26
CA MET A 1 68.80 1.34 46.41
C MET A 1 67.32 1.53 46.79
N GLY A 2 66.91 2.57 47.51
CA GLY A 2 65.55 2.73 48.06
C GLY A 2 64.60 3.56 47.23
N ASN A 3 65.03 4.43 46.27
CA ASN A 3 64.22 5.42 45.62
C ASN A 3 63.41 4.91 44.39
N ASN A 4 63.77 3.80 43.76
CA ASN A 4 63.15 3.26 42.57
C ASN A 4 61.92 2.41 42.86
N TYR A 5 61.76 1.91 44.08
CA TYR A 5 60.57 1.09 44.44
C TYR A 5 59.34 1.94 44.79
N SER A 6 59.56 3.13 45.38
CA SER A 6 58.48 4.07 45.72
C SER A 6 57.82 4.69 44.49
N THR A 7 58.63 5.10 43.50
CA THR A 7 58.13 5.67 42.22
C THR A 7 57.35 4.64 41.36
N LYS A 8 57.81 3.38 41.38
CA LYS A 8 57.09 2.29 40.65
C LYS A 8 55.71 1.96 41.27
N LYS A 9 55.62 1.96 42.62
CA LYS A 9 54.34 1.76 43.34
C LYS A 9 53.36 2.91 43.10
N LYS A 10 53.84 4.16 43.04
CA LYS A 10 53.01 5.33 42.77
C LYS A 10 52.44 5.30 41.32
N LYS A 11 53.28 4.96 40.35
CA LYS A 11 52.89 4.82 38.94
C LYS A 11 51.87 3.72 38.72
N ILE A 12 51.97 2.58 39.42
CA ILE A 12 50.97 1.49 39.36
C ILE A 12 49.65 1.90 40.00
N LYS A 13 49.69 2.70 41.07
CA LYS A 13 48.49 3.19 41.76
C LYS A 13 47.75 4.23 40.90
N ASP A 14 48.49 5.08 40.18
CA ASP A 14 47.91 6.08 39.26
C ASP A 14 47.31 5.42 37.99
N LEU A 15 47.96 4.40 37.44
CA LEU A 15 47.44 3.59 36.35
C LEU A 15 46.16 2.84 36.74
N LYS A 16 46.10 2.30 37.96
CA LYS A 16 44.87 1.66 38.46
C LYS A 16 43.73 2.67 38.64
N LYS A 17 44.01 3.88 39.13
CA LYS A 17 43.02 4.95 39.24
C LYS A 17 42.53 5.45 37.87
N GLN A 18 43.42 5.57 36.90
CA GLN A 18 43.04 5.92 35.52
C GLN A 18 42.19 4.84 34.89
N LYS A 19 42.54 3.57 35.05
CA LYS A 19 41.72 2.45 34.55
C LYS A 19 40.34 2.43 35.18
N GLN A 20 40.21 2.62 36.49
CA GLN A 20 38.92 2.70 37.19
C GLN A 20 38.11 3.92 36.76
N ARG A 21 38.75 5.02 36.39
CA ARG A 21 38.07 6.22 35.88
C ARG A 21 37.57 6.02 34.45
N ASN A 22 38.36 5.37 33.59
CA ASN A 22 37.96 5.00 32.25
C ASN A 22 36.82 3.96 32.28
N ASP A 23 36.92 2.91 33.10
CA ASP A 23 35.87 1.91 33.28
C ASP A 23 34.57 2.52 33.83
N LYS A 24 34.65 3.63 34.56
CA LYS A 24 33.46 4.39 35.01
C LYS A 24 32.86 5.25 33.92
N ILE A 25 33.72 5.91 33.13
CA ILE A 25 33.31 6.68 31.95
C ILE A 25 32.71 5.77 30.88
N ASP A 26 33.34 4.61 30.63
CA ASP A 26 32.79 3.63 29.69
C ASP A 26 31.44 3.04 30.15
N LYS A 27 31.24 2.87 31.47
CA LYS A 27 29.94 2.50 32.05
C LYS A 27 28.89 3.62 32.01
N GLU A 28 29.32 4.87 32.05
CA GLU A 28 28.46 6.05 31.92
C GLU A 28 28.16 6.35 30.44
N LEU A 29 29.04 5.99 29.51
CA LEU A 29 28.90 6.08 28.08
C LEU A 29 28.23 4.85 27.44
N THR A 30 28.15 3.70 28.17
CA THR A 30 27.24 2.63 27.73
C THR A 30 25.82 3.16 27.79
N PRO A 31 25.07 3.19 26.66
CA PRO A 31 23.72 3.75 26.64
C PRO A 31 22.89 2.97 27.66
N LYS A 32 22.63 3.58 28.82
CA LYS A 32 21.53 3.19 29.70
C LYS A 32 20.28 3.17 28.84
N ASN A 33 19.73 1.96 28.61
CA ASN A 33 18.42 1.76 27.96
C ASN A 33 17.96 2.99 27.21
N ILE A 34 18.39 3.15 25.95
CA ILE A 34 17.77 4.15 25.09
C ILE A 34 16.33 3.66 25.01
N GLU A 35 15.41 4.34 25.69
CA GLU A 35 14.00 4.05 25.58
C GLU A 35 13.64 4.07 24.10
N LYS A 36 13.16 2.93 23.59
CA LYS A 36 12.79 2.83 22.18
C LYS A 36 11.71 3.85 21.90
N LYS A 37 11.99 4.78 20.99
CA LYS A 37 11.06 5.84 20.65
C LYS A 37 9.95 5.29 19.74
N GLY A 38 8.72 5.58 20.08
CA GLY A 38 7.57 5.23 19.26
C GLY A 38 7.44 6.18 18.07
N LEU A 39 7.15 5.67 16.87
CA LEU A 39 6.79 6.43 15.67
C LEU A 39 5.42 5.97 15.19
N THR A 40 4.45 6.86 15.22
CA THR A 40 3.08 6.58 14.76
C THR A 40 2.87 7.11 13.35
N ILE A 41 2.63 6.21 12.41
CA ILE A 41 2.42 6.49 10.99
C ILE A 41 0.95 6.24 10.64
N LEU A 42 0.29 7.21 10.03
CA LEU A 42 -1.07 7.07 9.55
C LEU A 42 -1.08 6.94 8.02
N LEU A 43 -1.67 5.86 7.51
CA LEU A 43 -1.87 5.67 6.06
C LEU A 43 -3.25 6.18 5.65
N LEU A 44 -3.28 7.21 4.79
CA LEU A 44 -4.49 7.75 4.19
C LEU A 44 -4.50 7.62 2.67
N GLY A 45 -5.66 7.77 2.07
CA GLY A 45 -5.89 7.67 0.63
C GLY A 45 -7.26 7.07 0.32
N THR A 46 -7.69 7.16 -0.92
CA THR A 46 -8.96 6.61 -1.40
C THR A 46 -9.05 5.09 -1.31
N GLY A 47 -10.24 4.53 -1.50
CA GLY A 47 -10.39 3.07 -1.64
C GLY A 47 -9.52 2.53 -2.78
N GLU A 48 -8.91 1.37 -2.61
CA GLU A 48 -8.05 0.70 -3.62
C GLU A 48 -6.73 1.41 -3.96
N SER A 49 -6.34 2.48 -3.28
CA SER A 49 -5.07 3.17 -3.53
C SER A 49 -3.81 2.32 -3.22
N GLY A 50 -3.95 1.25 -2.42
CA GLY A 50 -2.85 0.33 -2.07
C GLY A 50 -2.40 0.39 -0.61
N LYS A 51 -3.11 1.10 0.28
CA LYS A 51 -2.79 1.19 1.72
C LYS A 51 -2.56 -0.18 2.37
N SER A 52 -3.55 -1.06 2.29
CA SER A 52 -3.47 -2.40 2.89
C SER A 52 -2.44 -3.29 2.21
N THR A 53 -2.06 -3.00 0.95
CA THR A 53 -0.93 -3.68 0.28
C THR A 53 0.39 -3.26 0.89
N VAL A 54 0.56 -1.97 1.22
CA VAL A 54 1.74 -1.48 1.96
C VAL A 54 1.85 -2.15 3.32
N ILE A 55 0.74 -2.29 4.07
CA ILE A 55 0.73 -3.04 5.34
C ILE A 55 1.17 -4.50 5.16
N LYS A 56 0.66 -5.18 4.13
CA LYS A 56 1.07 -6.55 3.82
C LYS A 56 2.58 -6.65 3.52
N GLN A 57 3.14 -5.69 2.80
CA GLN A 57 4.58 -5.61 2.58
C GLN A 57 5.35 -5.43 3.91
N MET A 58 4.86 -4.57 4.80
CA MET A 58 5.46 -4.41 6.13
C MET A 58 5.42 -5.72 6.93
N MET A 59 4.35 -6.50 6.82
CA MET A 59 4.26 -7.82 7.46
C MET A 59 5.31 -8.78 6.88
N ILE A 60 5.50 -8.80 5.57
CA ILE A 60 6.52 -9.62 4.89
C ILE A 60 7.92 -9.21 5.34
N LEU A 61 8.23 -7.91 5.30
CA LEU A 61 9.58 -7.38 5.54
C LEU A 61 9.99 -7.43 7.03
N HIS A 62 9.06 -7.18 7.95
CA HIS A 62 9.40 -6.92 9.36
C HIS A 62 8.75 -7.87 10.37
N LYS A 63 7.78 -8.71 9.94
CA LYS A 63 7.08 -9.65 10.85
C LYS A 63 7.29 -11.12 10.48
N GLY A 64 8.15 -11.41 9.50
CA GLY A 64 8.36 -12.77 9.00
C GLY A 64 7.20 -13.33 8.18
N GLY A 65 6.36 -12.44 7.60
CA GLY A 65 5.25 -12.81 6.71
C GLY A 65 3.94 -13.09 7.44
N PHE A 66 3.16 -14.03 6.91
CA PHE A 66 1.79 -14.34 7.32
C PHE A 66 1.73 -15.62 8.15
N LYS A 67 0.74 -15.70 9.08
CA LYS A 67 0.47 -16.90 9.88
C LYS A 67 -0.31 -17.95 9.07
N ASN A 68 -0.28 -19.20 9.50
CA ASN A 68 -1.03 -20.27 8.82
C ASN A 68 -2.54 -19.99 8.73
N SER A 69 -3.13 -19.37 9.75
CA SER A 69 -4.54 -18.93 9.74
C SER A 69 -4.85 -17.93 8.63
N ASP A 70 -3.89 -17.06 8.32
CA ASP A 70 -4.04 -16.03 7.30
C ASP A 70 -4.11 -16.67 5.91
N PHE A 71 -3.24 -17.66 5.63
CA PHE A 71 -3.26 -18.40 4.36
C PHE A 71 -4.62 -19.04 4.08
N VAL A 72 -5.26 -19.64 5.08
CA VAL A 72 -6.60 -20.23 4.96
C VAL A 72 -7.64 -19.15 4.61
N THR A 73 -7.56 -18.00 5.26
CA THR A 73 -8.46 -16.87 5.00
C THR A 73 -8.27 -16.32 3.59
N TYR A 74 -7.01 -16.11 3.18
CA TYR A 74 -6.70 -15.63 1.84
C TYR A 74 -7.09 -16.63 0.75
N GLN A 75 -6.87 -17.94 0.95
CA GLN A 75 -7.31 -18.98 0.02
C GLN A 75 -8.82 -18.90 -0.25
N LYS A 76 -9.63 -18.85 0.82
CA LYS A 76 -11.09 -18.72 0.71
C LYS A 76 -11.49 -17.43 -0.03
N THR A 77 -10.83 -16.31 0.31
CA THR A 77 -11.12 -15.01 -0.31
C THR A 77 -10.74 -14.97 -1.78
N ILE A 78 -9.57 -15.50 -2.16
CA ILE A 78 -9.11 -15.56 -3.56
C ILE A 78 -10.10 -16.40 -4.39
N ARG A 79 -10.52 -17.55 -3.88
CA ARG A 79 -11.50 -18.43 -4.53
C ARG A 79 -12.86 -17.75 -4.69
N ALA A 80 -13.37 -17.06 -3.67
CA ALA A 80 -14.61 -16.30 -3.77
C ALA A 80 -14.50 -15.11 -4.76
N ASN A 81 -13.37 -14.42 -4.75
CA ASN A 81 -13.10 -13.32 -5.66
C ASN A 81 -13.07 -13.78 -7.13
N LEU A 82 -12.56 -14.96 -7.43
CA LEU A 82 -12.61 -15.52 -8.80
C LEU A 82 -14.03 -15.63 -9.33
N ILE A 83 -14.95 -16.16 -8.53
CA ILE A 83 -16.36 -16.28 -8.91
C ILE A 83 -16.98 -14.88 -9.10
N LEU A 84 -16.70 -13.96 -8.20
CA LEU A 84 -17.19 -12.58 -8.31
C LEU A 84 -16.62 -11.86 -9.54
N HIS A 85 -15.33 -12.01 -9.83
CA HIS A 85 -14.71 -11.35 -10.98
C HIS A 85 -15.29 -11.89 -12.30
N MET A 86 -15.51 -13.18 -12.44
CA MET A 86 -16.13 -13.74 -13.64
C MET A 86 -17.57 -13.26 -13.80
N LYS A 87 -18.36 -13.25 -12.72
CA LYS A 87 -19.72 -12.67 -12.75
C LYS A 87 -19.68 -11.23 -13.25
N THR A 88 -18.78 -10.40 -12.68
CA THR A 88 -18.64 -8.98 -13.08
C THR A 88 -18.26 -8.84 -14.55
N LEU A 89 -17.36 -9.69 -15.06
CA LEU A 89 -16.94 -9.67 -16.47
C LEU A 89 -18.09 -10.03 -17.41
N LEU A 90 -18.87 -11.05 -17.09
CA LEU A 90 -20.02 -11.44 -17.91
C LEU A 90 -21.12 -10.35 -17.94
N GLU A 91 -21.41 -9.75 -16.79
CA GLU A 91 -22.35 -8.62 -16.70
C GLU A 91 -21.84 -7.40 -17.49
N ALA A 92 -20.53 -7.12 -17.42
CA ALA A 92 -19.91 -6.02 -18.16
C ALA A 92 -19.85 -6.30 -19.66
N SER A 93 -19.51 -7.53 -20.08
CA SER A 93 -19.52 -7.96 -21.47
C SER A 93 -20.88 -7.72 -22.13
N SER A 94 -21.95 -8.12 -21.44
CA SER A 94 -23.33 -7.87 -21.91
C SER A 94 -23.66 -6.38 -22.03
N LYS A 95 -23.28 -5.56 -21.04
CA LYS A 95 -23.51 -4.11 -21.05
C LYS A 95 -22.71 -3.36 -22.11
N LEU A 96 -21.53 -3.86 -22.48
CA LEU A 96 -20.64 -3.28 -23.46
C LEU A 96 -20.84 -3.86 -24.88
N ASP A 97 -21.82 -4.76 -25.03
CA ASP A 97 -22.16 -5.46 -26.28
C ASP A 97 -21.01 -6.29 -26.87
N TYR A 98 -20.14 -6.85 -26.00
CA TYR A 98 -19.13 -7.82 -26.40
C TYR A 98 -19.77 -9.22 -26.43
N GLN A 99 -19.96 -9.77 -27.65
CA GLN A 99 -20.60 -11.06 -27.84
C GLN A 99 -19.66 -12.21 -27.53
N LEU A 100 -20.09 -13.10 -26.63
CA LEU A 100 -19.37 -14.34 -26.34
C LEU A 100 -19.39 -15.29 -27.54
N GLU A 101 -18.36 -16.13 -27.65
CA GLU A 101 -18.34 -17.22 -28.59
C GLU A 101 -19.54 -18.15 -28.36
N SER A 102 -20.08 -18.74 -29.47
CA SER A 102 -21.35 -19.48 -29.41
C SER A 102 -21.36 -20.58 -28.35
N ASN A 103 -20.26 -21.31 -28.21
CA ASN A 103 -20.11 -22.39 -27.21
C ASN A 103 -20.13 -21.87 -25.76
N ASN A 104 -19.72 -20.63 -25.54
CA ASN A 104 -19.60 -20.06 -24.20
C ASN A 104 -20.91 -19.41 -23.71
N LYS A 105 -21.91 -19.23 -24.59
CA LYS A 105 -23.19 -18.61 -24.20
C LYS A 105 -23.97 -19.43 -23.19
N GLU A 106 -24.05 -20.74 -23.39
CA GLU A 106 -24.74 -21.64 -22.46
C GLU A 106 -23.96 -21.78 -21.15
N ILE A 107 -22.63 -21.92 -21.24
CA ILE A 107 -21.72 -21.94 -20.07
C ILE A 107 -21.90 -20.67 -19.22
N ALA A 108 -21.98 -19.51 -19.86
CA ALA A 108 -22.19 -18.24 -19.17
C ALA A 108 -23.55 -18.18 -18.45
N LYS A 109 -24.62 -18.69 -19.06
CA LYS A 109 -25.94 -18.78 -18.43
C LYS A 109 -25.93 -19.68 -17.21
N GLU A 110 -25.35 -20.87 -17.35
CA GLU A 110 -25.17 -21.83 -16.25
C GLU A 110 -24.39 -21.19 -15.10
N PHE A 111 -23.23 -20.64 -15.37
CA PHE A 111 -22.39 -19.96 -14.37
C PHE A 111 -23.14 -18.82 -13.67
N LEU A 112 -23.83 -17.95 -14.42
CA LEU A 112 -24.58 -16.83 -13.86
C LEU A 112 -25.73 -17.30 -12.98
N SER A 113 -26.42 -18.39 -13.35
CA SER A 113 -27.44 -19.03 -12.52
C SER A 113 -26.87 -19.44 -11.17
N MET A 114 -25.76 -20.21 -11.18
CA MET A 114 -25.09 -20.66 -9.95
C MET A 114 -24.54 -19.49 -9.12
N ALA A 115 -23.90 -18.50 -9.76
CA ALA A 115 -23.34 -17.32 -9.09
C ALA A 115 -24.38 -16.36 -8.53
N SER A 116 -25.63 -16.39 -9.04
CA SER A 116 -26.74 -15.62 -8.50
C SER A 116 -27.27 -16.20 -7.19
N ILE A 117 -27.18 -17.53 -7.02
CA ILE A 117 -27.56 -18.21 -5.78
C ILE A 117 -26.50 -18.01 -4.69
N SER A 118 -25.22 -18.21 -5.05
CA SER A 118 -24.09 -18.08 -4.13
C SER A 118 -22.81 -17.71 -4.86
N LEU A 119 -22.04 -16.78 -4.29
CA LEU A 119 -20.68 -16.47 -4.72
C LEU A 119 -19.62 -17.40 -4.06
N ALA A 120 -20.05 -18.35 -3.26
CA ALA A 120 -19.13 -19.33 -2.68
C ALA A 120 -18.45 -20.17 -3.77
N TYR A 121 -17.17 -20.40 -3.57
CA TYR A 121 -16.37 -21.25 -4.46
C TYR A 121 -16.85 -22.71 -4.36
N ASN A 122 -16.94 -23.37 -5.51
CA ASN A 122 -16.95 -24.81 -5.67
C ASN A 122 -16.21 -25.18 -6.97
N GLU A 123 -15.85 -26.46 -7.12
CA GLU A 123 -15.05 -26.95 -8.25
C GLU A 123 -15.78 -26.78 -9.59
N GLU A 124 -17.09 -27.02 -9.62
CA GLU A 124 -17.94 -26.87 -10.80
C GLU A 124 -17.90 -25.44 -11.34
N LYS A 125 -18.14 -24.43 -10.48
CA LYS A 125 -18.03 -23.02 -10.87
C LYS A 125 -16.62 -22.66 -11.34
N ALA A 126 -15.58 -23.22 -10.71
CA ALA A 126 -14.21 -22.92 -11.07
C ALA A 126 -13.87 -23.45 -12.46
N GLU A 127 -14.37 -24.64 -12.84
CA GLU A 127 -14.21 -25.18 -14.19
C GLU A 127 -14.93 -24.31 -15.22
N LEU A 128 -16.16 -23.86 -14.95
CA LEU A 128 -16.86 -22.91 -15.82
C LEU A 128 -16.08 -21.58 -15.95
N VAL A 129 -15.51 -21.04 -14.86
CA VAL A 129 -14.65 -19.84 -14.91
C VAL A 129 -13.43 -20.07 -15.81
N LYS A 130 -12.78 -21.23 -15.70
CA LYS A 130 -11.61 -21.60 -16.52
C LYS A 130 -11.95 -21.59 -18.01
N GLN A 131 -13.07 -22.21 -18.39
CA GLN A 131 -13.53 -22.25 -19.77
C GLN A 131 -13.90 -20.84 -20.29
N LEU A 132 -14.68 -20.10 -19.52
CA LEU A 132 -15.10 -18.72 -19.88
C LEU A 132 -13.92 -17.78 -20.03
N TRP A 133 -12.87 -17.91 -19.19
CA TRP A 133 -11.73 -17.00 -19.26
C TRP A 133 -10.92 -17.12 -20.56
N GLN A 134 -11.08 -18.20 -21.31
CA GLN A 134 -10.46 -18.39 -22.63
C GLN A 134 -11.17 -17.60 -23.73
N ASP A 135 -12.40 -17.12 -23.51
CA ASP A 135 -13.18 -16.33 -24.47
C ASP A 135 -12.52 -14.97 -24.72
N LYS A 136 -12.23 -14.67 -25.99
CA LYS A 136 -11.62 -13.41 -26.42
C LYS A 136 -12.47 -12.18 -26.05
N SER A 137 -13.78 -12.30 -26.07
CA SER A 137 -14.69 -11.21 -25.70
C SER A 137 -14.56 -10.84 -24.23
N LEU A 138 -14.32 -11.81 -23.33
CA LEU A 138 -14.07 -11.53 -21.92
C LEU A 138 -12.70 -10.91 -21.70
N GLN A 139 -11.68 -11.30 -22.48
CA GLN A 139 -10.38 -10.62 -22.46
C GLN A 139 -10.51 -9.16 -22.89
N LEU A 140 -11.25 -8.87 -23.98
CA LEU A 140 -11.55 -7.50 -24.44
C LEU A 140 -12.37 -6.72 -23.42
N THR A 141 -13.34 -7.41 -22.76
CA THR A 141 -14.12 -6.80 -21.68
C THR A 141 -13.19 -6.35 -20.56
N PHE A 142 -12.23 -7.18 -20.15
CA PHE A 142 -11.25 -6.79 -19.13
C PHE A 142 -10.38 -5.60 -19.56
N GLU A 143 -9.95 -5.54 -20.82
CA GLU A 143 -9.20 -4.37 -21.33
C GLU A 143 -10.04 -3.07 -21.28
N SER A 144 -11.36 -3.18 -21.31
CA SER A 144 -12.32 -2.06 -21.16
C SER A 144 -12.69 -1.73 -19.70
N ARG A 145 -11.91 -2.20 -18.72
CA ARG A 145 -12.22 -2.12 -17.29
C ARG A 145 -12.34 -0.71 -16.71
N SER A 146 -11.89 0.33 -17.43
CA SER A 146 -12.13 1.73 -17.03
C SER A 146 -13.62 2.10 -17.06
N LYS A 147 -14.45 1.36 -17.81
CA LYS A 147 -15.88 1.62 -18.01
C LYS A 147 -16.78 0.96 -16.94
N TYR A 148 -16.25 0.07 -16.11
CA TYR A 148 -16.97 -0.63 -15.05
C TYR A 148 -16.05 -0.94 -13.87
N GLN A 149 -16.58 -1.53 -12.80
CA GLN A 149 -15.81 -1.73 -11.57
C GLN A 149 -15.31 -3.17 -11.47
N ILE A 150 -14.02 -3.37 -11.70
CA ILE A 150 -13.31 -4.63 -11.44
C ILE A 150 -11.89 -4.31 -10.91
N PRO A 151 -11.36 -5.06 -9.94
CA PRO A 151 -9.99 -4.85 -9.48
C PRO A 151 -8.96 -5.09 -10.58
N ASP A 152 -7.91 -4.26 -10.65
CA ASP A 152 -6.80 -4.46 -11.59
C ASP A 152 -6.16 -5.85 -11.47
N THR A 153 -6.21 -6.44 -10.26
CA THR A 153 -5.65 -7.77 -9.95
C THR A 153 -6.50 -8.95 -10.41
N ALA A 154 -7.70 -8.72 -10.94
CA ALA A 154 -8.60 -9.81 -11.36
C ALA A 154 -7.96 -10.70 -12.45
N LYS A 155 -7.31 -10.10 -13.45
CA LYS A 155 -6.60 -10.82 -14.52
C LYS A 155 -5.52 -11.76 -13.99
N PHE A 156 -4.78 -11.34 -12.97
CA PHE A 156 -3.76 -12.16 -12.33
C PHE A 156 -4.34 -13.48 -11.79
N PHE A 157 -5.45 -13.41 -11.07
CA PHE A 157 -6.09 -14.59 -10.50
C PHE A 157 -6.79 -15.43 -11.55
N LEU A 158 -7.43 -14.82 -12.54
CA LEU A 158 -8.08 -15.53 -13.65
C LEU A 158 -7.05 -16.31 -14.47
N ASN A 159 -5.87 -15.75 -14.72
CA ASN A 159 -4.77 -16.45 -15.40
C ASN A 159 -4.18 -17.61 -14.56
N LYS A 160 -4.35 -17.55 -13.23
CA LYS A 160 -3.81 -18.54 -12.27
C LYS A 160 -4.86 -19.57 -11.83
N ILE A 161 -6.01 -19.63 -12.52
CA ILE A 161 -7.16 -20.42 -12.08
C ILE A 161 -6.84 -21.90 -11.89
N GLU A 162 -6.05 -22.50 -12.77
CA GLU A 162 -5.67 -23.93 -12.70
C GLU A 162 -4.88 -24.27 -11.42
N GLU A 163 -4.06 -23.35 -10.95
CA GLU A 163 -3.36 -23.51 -9.68
C GLU A 163 -4.30 -23.32 -8.48
N ILE A 164 -5.19 -22.31 -8.55
CA ILE A 164 -6.14 -21.98 -7.48
C ILE A 164 -7.20 -23.08 -7.29
N MET A 165 -7.53 -23.82 -8.35
CA MET A 165 -8.46 -24.93 -8.30
C MET A 165 -7.92 -26.17 -7.54
N LYS A 166 -6.61 -26.34 -7.45
CA LYS A 166 -6.03 -27.52 -6.79
C LYS A 166 -6.47 -27.58 -5.32
N THR A 167 -6.75 -28.78 -4.83
CA THR A 167 -7.20 -29.01 -3.44
C THR A 167 -6.17 -28.55 -2.42
N ASP A 168 -4.88 -28.73 -2.74
CA ASP A 168 -3.71 -28.38 -1.94
C ASP A 168 -3.21 -26.93 -2.19
N TYR A 169 -3.94 -26.11 -2.99
CA TYR A 169 -3.56 -24.72 -3.24
C TYR A 169 -3.33 -23.96 -1.95
N ARG A 170 -2.13 -23.46 -1.78
CA ARG A 170 -1.75 -22.52 -0.72
C ARG A 170 -1.33 -21.21 -1.36
N PRO A 171 -1.97 -20.08 -1.00
CA PRO A 171 -1.57 -18.77 -1.52
C PRO A 171 -0.10 -18.46 -1.25
N THR A 172 0.60 -17.93 -2.24
CA THR A 172 1.94 -17.36 -2.09
C THR A 172 1.84 -15.95 -1.49
N ASP A 173 2.96 -15.38 -1.04
CA ASP A 173 2.99 -13.97 -0.61
C ASP A 173 2.51 -13.04 -1.72
N GLN A 174 2.86 -13.34 -2.98
CA GLN A 174 2.38 -12.61 -4.15
C GLN A 174 0.85 -12.68 -4.26
N ASP A 175 0.26 -13.86 -4.11
CA ASP A 175 -1.21 -14.02 -4.12
C ASP A 175 -1.86 -13.19 -3.02
N ILE A 176 -1.26 -13.19 -1.84
CA ILE A 176 -1.76 -12.39 -0.71
C ILE A 176 -1.67 -10.90 -1.02
N LEU A 177 -0.54 -10.41 -1.57
CA LEU A 177 -0.38 -9.00 -1.94
C LEU A 177 -1.44 -8.56 -2.96
N PHE A 178 -1.73 -9.39 -3.96
CA PHE A 178 -2.73 -9.12 -4.98
C PHE A 178 -4.18 -9.34 -4.50
N CYS A 179 -4.39 -10.16 -3.45
CA CYS A 179 -5.73 -10.43 -2.95
C CYS A 179 -6.36 -9.19 -2.34
N ARG A 180 -7.50 -8.79 -2.87
CA ARG A 180 -8.28 -7.68 -2.33
C ARG A 180 -9.21 -8.15 -1.23
N ILE A 181 -9.05 -7.53 -0.06
CA ILE A 181 -10.02 -7.57 1.04
C ILE A 181 -10.33 -6.11 1.39
N PRO A 182 -11.59 -5.66 1.32
CA PRO A 182 -11.95 -4.31 1.73
C PRO A 182 -11.58 -4.08 3.20
N THR A 183 -10.86 -2.98 3.47
CA THR A 183 -10.52 -2.61 4.86
C THR A 183 -11.72 -1.96 5.51
N THR A 184 -12.19 -2.55 6.59
CA THR A 184 -13.23 -1.99 7.46
C THR A 184 -12.63 -1.60 8.80
N GLY A 185 -13.01 -0.43 9.32
CA GLY A 185 -12.50 0.06 10.61
C GLY A 185 -11.06 0.54 10.55
N VAL A 186 -10.34 0.29 11.64
CA VAL A 186 -8.95 0.71 11.86
C VAL A 186 -8.12 -0.53 12.16
N ASN A 187 -7.07 -0.76 11.37
CA ASN A 187 -6.11 -1.82 11.59
C ASN A 187 -4.77 -1.21 12.01
N GLN A 188 -4.08 -1.87 12.92
CA GLN A 188 -2.79 -1.43 13.43
C GLN A 188 -1.75 -2.53 13.28
N LEU A 189 -0.58 -2.17 12.73
CA LEU A 189 0.61 -3.00 12.69
C LEU A 189 1.69 -2.35 13.55
N THR A 190 2.29 -3.12 14.47
CA THR A 190 3.42 -2.66 15.28
C THR A 190 4.60 -3.59 15.09
N PHE A 191 5.78 -3.03 14.82
CA PHE A 191 7.05 -3.77 14.73
C PHE A 191 8.22 -2.89 15.19
N GLU A 192 9.36 -3.53 15.43
CA GLU A 192 10.59 -2.85 15.81
C GLU A 192 11.56 -2.82 14.64
N GLN A 193 12.16 -1.64 14.40
CA GLN A 193 13.24 -1.48 13.43
C GLN A 193 14.33 -0.61 14.05
N GLY A 194 15.51 -1.20 14.31
CA GLY A 194 16.56 -0.55 15.08
C GLY A 194 16.07 -0.18 16.49
N ASN A 195 16.24 1.08 16.87
CA ASN A 195 15.79 1.61 18.16
C ASN A 195 14.38 2.22 18.12
N THR A 196 13.64 2.07 17.03
CA THR A 196 12.31 2.68 16.86
C THR A 196 11.22 1.61 16.86
N ILE A 197 10.14 1.87 17.61
CA ILE A 197 8.91 1.09 17.56
C ILE A 197 7.99 1.78 16.53
N TRP A 198 7.74 1.09 15.43
CA TRP A 198 6.84 1.55 14.39
C TRP A 198 5.41 1.11 14.69
N LYS A 199 4.51 2.07 14.69
CA LYS A 199 3.08 1.86 14.80
C LYS A 199 2.42 2.40 13.54
N ILE A 200 2.03 1.51 12.61
CA ILE A 200 1.38 1.88 11.36
C ILE A 200 -0.12 1.65 11.49
N ILE A 201 -0.90 2.69 11.18
CA ILE A 201 -2.36 2.68 11.26
C ILE A 201 -2.92 2.70 9.82
N ASP A 202 -3.64 1.62 9.44
CA ASP A 202 -4.41 1.52 8.19
C ASP A 202 -5.89 1.73 8.45
N VAL A 203 -6.50 2.63 7.71
CA VAL A 203 -7.92 2.95 7.81
C VAL A 203 -8.64 2.69 6.48
N GLY A 204 -9.90 2.29 6.54
CA GLY A 204 -10.72 2.09 5.35
C GLY A 204 -10.79 3.37 4.49
N GLY A 205 -10.50 3.25 3.19
CA GLY A 205 -10.42 4.40 2.27
C GLY A 205 -11.72 4.75 1.57
N GLN A 206 -12.74 3.89 1.62
CA GLN A 206 -14.07 4.16 1.07
C GLN A 206 -14.74 5.33 1.79
N ARG A 207 -15.64 6.06 1.12
CA ARG A 207 -16.31 7.25 1.70
C ARG A 207 -17.02 6.94 3.03
N SER A 208 -17.67 5.79 3.13
CA SER A 208 -18.35 5.34 4.34
C SER A 208 -17.43 5.15 5.56
N GLU A 209 -16.15 4.83 5.33
CA GLU A 209 -15.16 4.58 6.38
C GLU A 209 -14.46 5.86 6.88
N ARG A 210 -14.42 6.95 6.09
CA ARG A 210 -13.61 8.15 6.36
C ARG A 210 -14.01 8.88 7.64
N ARG A 211 -15.28 8.80 8.07
CA ARG A 211 -15.72 9.41 9.34
C ARG A 211 -14.97 8.87 10.57
N LYS A 212 -14.39 7.66 10.45
CA LYS A 212 -13.61 7.04 11.53
C LYS A 212 -12.18 7.59 11.62
N TRP A 213 -11.70 8.32 10.61
CA TRP A 213 -10.32 8.79 10.50
C TRP A 213 -9.97 9.83 11.56
N ILE A 214 -10.91 10.72 11.90
CA ILE A 214 -10.68 11.83 12.83
C ILE A 214 -10.13 11.37 14.18
N HIS A 215 -10.55 10.19 14.65
CA HIS A 215 -10.10 9.62 15.91
C HIS A 215 -8.66 9.11 15.90
N GLN A 216 -8.03 9.11 14.72
CA GLN A 216 -6.63 8.66 14.55
C GLN A 216 -5.65 9.83 14.37
N PHE A 217 -6.12 11.09 14.28
CA PHE A 217 -5.29 12.23 13.89
C PHE A 217 -4.39 12.76 15.02
N GLU A 218 -4.80 12.65 16.30
CA GLU A 218 -4.15 13.33 17.42
C GLU A 218 -2.70 12.87 17.66
N ASN A 219 -2.44 11.57 17.57
CA ASN A 219 -1.15 10.98 17.94
C ASN A 219 -0.34 10.50 16.72
N VAL A 220 -0.42 11.23 15.61
CA VAL A 220 0.30 10.90 14.38
C VAL A 220 1.58 11.73 14.29
N ASP A 221 2.71 11.05 14.08
CA ASP A 221 4.01 11.69 13.86
C ASP A 221 4.27 11.90 12.36
N LEU A 222 3.83 10.95 11.54
CA LEU A 222 4.05 10.95 10.10
C LEU A 222 2.78 10.55 9.35
N LEU A 223 2.40 11.35 8.36
CA LEU A 223 1.33 11.04 7.43
C LEU A 223 1.91 10.42 6.14
N ILE A 224 1.40 9.27 5.73
CA ILE A 224 1.63 8.73 4.39
C ILE A 224 0.31 8.76 3.63
N TYR A 225 0.26 9.55 2.55
CA TYR A 225 -0.89 9.61 1.66
C TYR A 225 -0.63 8.79 0.40
N ILE A 226 -1.51 7.84 0.07
CA ILE A 226 -1.32 6.90 -1.04
C ILE A 226 -2.30 7.22 -2.17
N VAL A 227 -1.75 7.50 -3.35
CA VAL A 227 -2.45 7.85 -4.59
C VAL A 227 -2.29 6.72 -5.60
N ALA A 228 -3.36 6.22 -6.18
CA ALA A 228 -3.28 5.28 -7.30
C ALA A 228 -3.22 6.05 -8.62
N LEU A 229 -2.04 6.09 -9.24
CA LEU A 229 -1.80 6.84 -10.48
C LEU A 229 -2.66 6.34 -11.65
N ASN A 230 -2.90 5.04 -11.73
CA ASN A 230 -3.64 4.43 -12.84
C ASN A 230 -5.16 4.70 -12.81
N GLU A 231 -5.67 5.47 -11.83
CA GLU A 231 -7.11 5.70 -11.65
C GLU A 231 -7.64 6.96 -12.35
N TYR A 232 -6.83 7.64 -13.15
CA TYR A 232 -7.19 8.89 -13.83
C TYR A 232 -8.30 8.75 -14.88
N ASP A 233 -8.58 7.55 -15.39
CA ASP A 233 -9.68 7.25 -16.33
C ASP A 233 -10.82 6.45 -15.70
N GLN A 234 -10.80 6.27 -14.36
CA GLN A 234 -11.76 5.46 -13.64
C GLN A 234 -12.75 6.31 -12.83
N LYS A 235 -13.94 5.76 -12.61
CA LYS A 235 -15.00 6.37 -11.81
C LYS A 235 -15.11 5.72 -10.44
N LEU A 236 -15.64 6.44 -9.46
CA LEU A 236 -15.89 5.89 -8.12
C LEU A 236 -17.03 4.86 -8.18
N PHE A 237 -16.91 3.82 -7.36
CA PHE A 237 -17.99 2.85 -7.15
C PHE A 237 -19.24 3.51 -6.53
N GLU A 238 -19.01 4.38 -5.55
CA GLU A 238 -20.07 5.07 -4.81
C GLU A 238 -20.76 6.19 -5.62
N ASN A 239 -20.08 6.72 -6.67
CA ASN A 239 -20.60 7.77 -7.53
C ASN A 239 -19.94 7.77 -8.91
N LEU A 240 -20.61 7.22 -9.91
CA LEU A 240 -20.09 7.08 -11.27
C LEU A 240 -19.84 8.41 -12.02
N ASN A 241 -20.28 9.54 -11.47
CA ASN A 241 -19.99 10.87 -12.04
C ASN A 241 -18.64 11.43 -11.57
N VAL A 242 -18.02 10.84 -10.55
CA VAL A 242 -16.77 11.32 -9.94
C VAL A 242 -15.60 10.49 -10.42
N ASN A 243 -14.55 11.15 -10.93
CA ASN A 243 -13.30 10.50 -11.26
C ASN A 243 -12.53 10.12 -9.99
N ARG A 244 -11.91 8.94 -9.95
CA ARG A 244 -11.21 8.40 -8.75
C ARG A 244 -9.98 9.22 -8.38
N LEU A 245 -9.18 9.65 -9.37
CA LEU A 245 -7.97 10.43 -9.11
C LEU A 245 -8.32 11.87 -8.70
N SER A 246 -9.35 12.48 -9.29
CA SER A 246 -9.86 13.79 -8.85
C SER A 246 -10.38 13.74 -7.42
N GLU A 247 -11.12 12.70 -7.04
CA GLU A 247 -11.54 12.47 -5.65
C GLU A 247 -10.33 12.32 -4.70
N SER A 248 -9.28 11.62 -5.15
CA SER A 248 -8.05 11.48 -4.36
C SER A 248 -7.37 12.83 -4.14
N LEU A 249 -7.32 13.67 -5.16
CA LEU A 249 -6.76 15.02 -5.06
C LEU A 249 -7.58 15.92 -4.12
N GLU A 250 -8.90 15.91 -4.24
CA GLU A 250 -9.80 16.66 -3.37
C GLU A 250 -9.67 16.21 -1.91
N LEU A 251 -9.61 14.90 -1.69
CA LEU A 251 -9.42 14.33 -0.36
C LEU A 251 -8.06 14.73 0.22
N PHE A 252 -6.98 14.66 -0.56
CA PHE A 252 -5.66 15.13 -0.15
C PHE A 252 -5.68 16.61 0.23
N THR A 253 -6.32 17.46 -0.56
CA THR A 253 -6.47 18.88 -0.27
C THR A 253 -7.11 19.12 1.10
N ARG A 254 -8.17 18.37 1.42
CA ARG A 254 -8.85 18.47 2.74
C ARG A 254 -7.95 18.01 3.89
N ILE A 255 -7.18 16.93 3.68
CA ILE A 255 -6.25 16.40 4.68
C ILE A 255 -5.07 17.36 4.87
N SER A 256 -4.45 17.81 3.80
CA SER A 256 -3.26 18.69 3.86
C SER A 256 -3.55 20.03 4.51
N ASN A 257 -4.78 20.52 4.44
CA ASN A 257 -5.22 21.77 5.07
C ASN A 257 -5.87 21.57 6.45
N ASN A 258 -5.84 20.35 6.99
CA ASN A 258 -6.40 20.06 8.31
C ASN A 258 -5.40 20.44 9.41
N ALA A 259 -5.86 21.16 10.44
CA ALA A 259 -5.03 21.65 11.56
C ALA A 259 -4.24 20.54 12.28
N TYR A 260 -4.77 19.34 12.37
CA TYR A 260 -4.05 18.20 12.97
C TYR A 260 -2.73 17.86 12.26
N PHE A 261 -2.60 18.21 10.97
CA PHE A 261 -1.43 17.89 10.15
C PHE A 261 -0.55 19.11 9.83
N GLU A 262 -0.88 20.30 10.31
CA GLU A 262 -0.14 21.54 9.99
C GLU A 262 1.36 21.44 10.28
N ASN A 263 1.75 20.76 11.36
CA ASN A 263 3.14 20.59 11.78
C ASN A 263 3.65 19.15 11.64
N LYS A 264 2.99 18.31 10.84
CA LYS A 264 3.40 16.92 10.64
C LYS A 264 4.09 16.74 9.29
N ASN A 265 5.08 15.85 9.23
CA ASN A 265 5.66 15.47 7.96
C ASN A 265 4.65 14.66 7.13
N CYS A 266 4.70 14.84 5.81
CA CYS A 266 3.85 14.15 4.88
C CYS A 266 4.68 13.48 3.78
N ILE A 267 4.42 12.22 3.52
CA ILE A 267 4.98 11.49 2.39
C ILE A 267 3.83 11.09 1.46
N ILE A 268 3.96 11.40 0.18
CA ILE A 268 2.98 10.97 -0.83
C ILE A 268 3.56 9.80 -1.61
N PHE A 269 2.88 8.66 -1.56
CA PHE A 269 3.16 7.53 -2.43
C PHE A 269 2.29 7.60 -3.67
N PHE A 270 2.90 7.88 -4.81
CA PHE A 270 2.28 7.75 -6.14
C PHE A 270 2.38 6.29 -6.57
N ASN A 271 1.40 5.52 -6.14
CA ASN A 271 1.38 4.06 -6.25
C ASN A 271 0.80 3.57 -7.57
N LYS A 272 1.02 2.30 -7.87
CA LYS A 272 0.62 1.61 -9.11
C LYS A 272 1.28 2.22 -10.35
N ILE A 273 2.55 2.63 -10.21
CA ILE A 273 3.31 3.26 -11.30
C ILE A 273 3.46 2.33 -12.51
N ASP A 274 3.57 1.03 -12.28
CA ASP A 274 3.59 -0.04 -13.27
C ASP A 274 2.32 -0.05 -14.13
N LEU A 275 1.15 -0.02 -13.48
CA LEU A 275 -0.13 0.03 -14.19
C LEU A 275 -0.35 1.38 -14.90
N PHE A 276 0.17 2.46 -14.32
CA PHE A 276 0.13 3.76 -14.96
C PHE A 276 0.95 3.79 -16.24
N GLU A 277 2.16 3.23 -16.22
CA GLU A 277 3.05 3.15 -17.41
C GLU A 277 2.43 2.37 -18.56
N GLU A 278 1.71 1.27 -18.25
CA GLU A 278 0.99 0.52 -19.28
C GLU A 278 -0.22 1.30 -19.82
N LYS A 279 -0.96 1.96 -18.93
CA LYS A 279 -2.22 2.61 -19.28
C LYS A 279 -2.03 3.91 -20.06
N ILE A 280 -1.04 4.72 -19.71
CA ILE A 280 -0.83 6.02 -20.36
C ILE A 280 -0.54 5.88 -21.86
N LYS A 281 0.01 4.76 -22.29
CA LYS A 281 0.24 4.45 -23.72
C LYS A 281 -1.05 4.39 -24.55
N LYS A 282 -2.23 4.24 -23.88
CA LYS A 282 -3.54 4.05 -24.53
C LYS A 282 -4.57 5.08 -24.11
N SER A 283 -4.38 5.75 -22.99
CA SER A 283 -5.36 6.61 -22.35
C SER A 283 -4.68 7.87 -21.83
N ASP A 284 -5.17 9.05 -22.22
CA ASP A 284 -4.58 10.34 -21.87
C ASP A 284 -5.03 10.79 -20.48
N VAL A 285 -4.10 11.35 -19.70
CA VAL A 285 -4.34 11.96 -18.39
C VAL A 285 -5.34 13.13 -18.46
N LYS A 286 -5.50 13.71 -19.65
CA LYS A 286 -6.48 14.77 -19.95
C LYS A 286 -7.92 14.36 -19.62
N GLN A 287 -8.24 13.06 -19.55
CA GLN A 287 -9.55 12.58 -19.10
C GLN A 287 -9.86 12.96 -17.64
N CYS A 288 -8.84 13.09 -16.81
CA CYS A 288 -8.96 13.55 -15.43
C CYS A 288 -8.70 15.06 -15.31
N PHE A 289 -7.66 15.53 -15.98
CA PHE A 289 -7.17 16.91 -15.91
C PHE A 289 -7.17 17.55 -17.30
N PRO A 290 -8.22 18.34 -17.65
CA PRO A 290 -8.35 18.95 -18.99
C PRO A 290 -7.20 19.87 -19.37
N ASP A 291 -6.46 20.39 -18.40
CA ASP A 291 -5.29 21.27 -18.58
C ASP A 291 -3.98 20.50 -18.83
N TYR A 292 -4.00 19.17 -18.81
CA TYR A 292 -2.83 18.38 -19.19
C TYR A 292 -2.58 18.44 -20.70
N SER A 293 -1.33 18.70 -21.10
CA SER A 293 -0.92 18.81 -22.51
C SER A 293 0.26 17.90 -22.90
N GLY A 294 0.69 17.02 -21.98
CA GLY A 294 1.86 16.16 -22.19
C GLY A 294 1.62 14.92 -23.05
N GLY A 295 0.37 14.68 -23.52
CA GLY A 295 0.01 13.54 -24.38
C GLY A 295 0.14 12.19 -23.68
N LEU A 296 0.47 11.14 -24.42
CA LEU A 296 0.60 9.77 -23.91
C LEU A 296 2.02 9.48 -23.36
N ASP A 297 2.69 10.50 -22.84
CA ASP A 297 4.04 10.39 -22.31
C ASP A 297 4.05 10.05 -20.82
N PHE A 298 4.80 9.03 -20.46
CA PHE A 298 4.88 8.50 -19.11
C PHE A 298 5.51 9.49 -18.12
N GLU A 299 6.65 10.09 -18.48
CA GLU A 299 7.39 11.00 -17.61
C GLU A 299 6.59 12.28 -17.39
N ASN A 300 6.07 12.89 -18.48
CA ASN A 300 5.23 14.08 -18.38
C ASN A 300 3.96 13.82 -17.58
N GLY A 301 3.30 12.68 -17.78
CA GLY A 301 2.06 12.33 -17.07
C GLY A 301 2.24 12.17 -15.56
N LYS A 302 3.27 11.42 -15.16
CA LYS A 302 3.53 11.18 -13.73
C LYS A 302 3.97 12.45 -13.01
N GLU A 303 4.84 13.27 -13.61
CA GLU A 303 5.31 14.51 -13.02
C GLU A 303 4.18 15.56 -12.95
N PHE A 304 3.31 15.64 -13.97
CA PHE A 304 2.15 16.51 -13.95
C PHE A 304 1.20 16.15 -12.79
N ILE A 305 0.86 14.86 -12.63
CA ILE A 305 -0.01 14.41 -11.52
C ILE A 305 0.67 14.73 -10.18
N LYS A 306 1.96 14.43 -10.03
CA LYS A 306 2.71 14.77 -8.82
C LYS A 306 2.61 16.25 -8.47
N GLN A 307 2.83 17.12 -9.46
CA GLN A 307 2.77 18.57 -9.26
C GLN A 307 1.38 19.03 -8.81
N LYS A 308 0.30 18.47 -9.39
CA LYS A 308 -1.09 18.75 -8.96
C LYS A 308 -1.31 18.48 -7.47
N PHE A 309 -0.72 17.42 -6.92
CA PHE A 309 -0.82 17.12 -5.47
C PHE A 309 0.04 18.08 -4.64
N ILE A 310 1.26 18.38 -5.08
CA ILE A 310 2.16 19.31 -4.38
C ILE A 310 1.53 20.71 -4.32
N ASP A 311 0.96 21.21 -5.42
CA ASP A 311 0.31 22.51 -5.47
C ASP A 311 -0.87 22.65 -4.50
N LYS A 312 -1.56 21.55 -4.18
CA LYS A 312 -2.66 21.55 -3.20
C LYS A 312 -2.19 21.55 -1.75
N ALA A 313 -0.91 21.37 -1.52
CA ALA A 313 -0.31 21.36 -0.20
C ALA A 313 0.39 22.70 0.17
N GLU A 314 0.12 23.78 -0.53
CA GLU A 314 0.77 25.09 -0.37
C GLU A 314 0.73 25.62 1.08
N ASN A 315 -0.33 25.31 1.82
CA ASN A 315 -0.51 25.76 3.22
C ASN A 315 0.22 24.86 4.24
N MET A 316 0.90 23.82 3.81
CA MET A 316 1.65 22.95 4.72
C MET A 316 3.02 23.55 5.03
N LYS A 317 3.26 23.93 6.27
CA LYS A 317 4.55 24.49 6.77
C LYS A 317 5.67 23.46 6.86
N ARG A 318 5.46 22.24 6.42
CA ARG A 318 6.36 21.09 6.53
C ARG A 318 6.90 20.64 5.18
N ASN A 319 7.97 19.87 5.21
CA ASN A 319 8.48 19.23 4.01
C ASN A 319 7.54 18.10 3.56
N ILE A 320 7.22 18.09 2.25
CA ILE A 320 6.49 17.03 1.60
C ILE A 320 7.48 16.20 0.79
N PHE A 321 7.52 14.91 1.08
CA PHE A 321 8.34 13.97 0.34
C PHE A 321 7.45 13.16 -0.60
N THR A 322 7.97 12.80 -1.76
CA THR A 322 7.19 12.07 -2.76
C THR A 322 7.97 10.86 -3.29
N HIS A 323 7.27 9.72 -3.45
CA HIS A 323 7.84 8.52 -4.03
C HIS A 323 6.89 7.89 -5.04
N PHE A 324 7.41 7.49 -6.20
CA PHE A 324 6.69 6.64 -7.13
C PHE A 324 6.85 5.19 -6.73
N THR A 325 5.72 4.49 -6.50
CA THR A 325 5.72 3.17 -5.89
C THR A 325 4.94 2.13 -6.70
N CYS A 326 5.37 0.89 -6.59
CA CYS A 326 4.60 -0.31 -6.93
C CYS A 326 4.48 -1.15 -5.66
N ALA A 327 3.36 -1.01 -4.93
CA ALA A 327 3.16 -1.65 -3.63
C ALA A 327 3.18 -3.19 -3.69
N THR A 328 2.99 -3.79 -4.86
CA THR A 328 3.09 -5.23 -5.09
C THR A 328 4.51 -5.71 -5.35
N ASN A 329 5.47 -4.79 -5.52
CA ASN A 329 6.89 -5.09 -5.71
C ASN A 329 7.65 -4.89 -4.39
N THR A 330 8.04 -5.97 -3.74
CA THR A 330 8.71 -5.94 -2.42
C THR A 330 10.01 -5.14 -2.43
N LYS A 331 10.86 -5.30 -3.47
CA LYS A 331 12.12 -4.55 -3.59
C LYS A 331 11.90 -3.04 -3.77
N ASN A 332 10.82 -2.65 -4.46
CA ASN A 332 10.47 -1.23 -4.59
C ASN A 332 10.04 -0.66 -3.24
N ILE A 333 9.18 -1.36 -2.52
CA ILE A 333 8.69 -0.91 -1.21
C ILE A 333 9.80 -0.89 -0.17
N GLU A 334 10.68 -1.88 -0.13
CA GLU A 334 11.84 -1.90 0.78
C GLU A 334 12.67 -0.62 0.66
N ARG A 335 13.06 -0.24 -0.56
CA ARG A 335 13.82 1.01 -0.82
C ARG A 335 13.06 2.27 -0.38
N VAL A 336 11.75 2.29 -0.61
CA VAL A 336 10.91 3.44 -0.23
C VAL A 336 10.79 3.53 1.30
N ILE A 337 10.68 2.41 2.00
CA ILE A 337 10.63 2.39 3.46
C ILE A 337 11.95 2.81 4.08
N ASP A 338 13.08 2.47 3.48
CA ASP A 338 14.38 2.99 3.92
C ASP A 338 14.44 4.52 3.81
N ALA A 339 13.89 5.10 2.74
CA ALA A 339 13.78 6.55 2.62
C ALA A 339 12.81 7.16 3.65
N VAL A 340 11.69 6.49 3.94
CA VAL A 340 10.75 6.88 5.01
C VAL A 340 11.44 6.86 6.38
N ASN A 341 12.29 5.84 6.64
CA ASN A 341 13.09 5.75 7.86
C ASN A 341 13.99 6.97 8.06
N ILE A 342 14.68 7.39 7.00
CA ILE A 342 15.58 8.57 7.07
C ILE A 342 14.77 9.81 7.44
N THR A 343 13.66 10.06 6.74
CA THR A 343 12.76 11.20 7.01
C THR A 343 12.19 11.16 8.43
N ALA A 344 11.84 9.98 8.92
CA ALA A 344 11.31 9.79 10.26
C ALA A 344 12.38 10.04 11.34
N MET A 345 13.61 9.58 11.11
CA MET A 345 14.75 9.84 12.02
C MET A 345 15.09 11.33 12.07
N GLU A 346 15.12 12.03 10.95
CA GLU A 346 15.33 13.47 10.92
C GLU A 346 14.24 14.23 11.73
N TYR A 347 12.98 13.78 11.62
CA TYR A 347 11.89 14.34 12.40
C TYR A 347 12.11 14.14 13.91
N ILE A 348 12.47 12.91 14.31
CA ILE A 348 12.73 12.57 15.71
C ILE A 348 13.89 13.42 16.27
N LEU A 349 14.99 13.56 15.52
CA LEU A 349 16.15 14.34 15.94
C LEU A 349 15.85 15.84 16.09
N LYS A 350 15.00 16.39 15.23
CA LYS A 350 14.52 17.77 15.34
C LYS A 350 13.65 18.00 16.57
N GLU A 351 12.72 17.10 16.86
CA GLU A 351 11.87 17.19 18.06
C GLU A 351 12.69 17.10 19.36
N ASP A 352 13.74 16.30 19.35
CA ASP A 352 14.64 16.16 20.50
C ASP A 352 15.69 17.30 20.62
N GLY A 353 15.69 18.26 19.67
CA GLY A 353 16.59 19.40 19.67
C GLY A 353 18.05 19.07 19.31
N PHE A 354 18.27 17.94 18.59
CA PHE A 354 19.60 17.56 18.09
C PHE A 354 19.90 18.11 16.69
N LEU A 355 18.90 18.63 15.97
CA LEU A 355 19.03 19.29 14.65
C LEU A 355 18.34 20.65 14.62
#